data_4bee63c9e5b3922904a9e2cfd6844e4e
#
_entry.id   4bee63c9e5b3922904a9e2cfd6844e4e
#
_cell.length_a   1.000
_cell.length_b   1.000
_cell.length_c   1.000
_cell.angle_alpha   90.00
_cell.angle_beta   90.00
_cell.angle_gamma   90.00
#
_symmetry.space_group_name_H-M   'P 1'
#
loop_
_entity.id
_entity.type
_entity.pdbx_description
1 polymer ?
#
loop_
_entity_poly.entity_id
_entity_poly.type
_entity_poly.pdbx_seq_one_letter_code
_entity_poly.pdbx_strand_id
1 'polypeptide(L)'
;MSISGLNREITAQEKHDFHRDGAVLLKGVLASHWNALLEEGLEFTQANPDGMSAGVAMPLRIDQFPASHSPCLDQLMKTSPIAEIVGSVLEAPVRFYMDQMFYKPAGKVFPSAWHQDTSYYNIDGHQLVRAWVCADPAPRDVSIEVIRGSHRWNVT
;
A
#
# COMPACT_ATOMS: atom_id res chain seq x y z
N MET A 1 19.83 6.34 15.72
CA MET A 1 18.85 7.44 15.65
C MET A 1 17.48 6.81 15.52
N SER A 2 16.57 7.08 16.42
CA SER A 2 15.19 6.60 16.30
C SER A 2 14.56 7.25 15.08
N ILE A 3 14.05 6.46 14.15
CA ILE A 3 13.32 6.96 12.99
C ILE A 3 12.06 7.63 13.53
N SER A 4 11.99 8.94 13.39
CA SER A 4 10.85 9.74 13.87
C SER A 4 9.60 9.30 13.10
N GLY A 5 8.67 8.66 13.79
CA GLY A 5 7.39 8.25 13.19
C GLY A 5 7.08 6.76 13.19
N LEU A 6 7.98 5.93 13.70
CA LEU A 6 7.69 4.52 13.99
C LEU A 6 7.28 4.34 15.47
N ASN A 7 6.27 3.52 15.71
CA ASN A 7 5.91 3.09 17.06
C ASN A 7 6.79 1.94 17.56
N ARG A 8 7.33 1.15 16.64
CA ARG A 8 8.22 0.02 16.91
C ARG A 8 9.09 -0.33 15.70
N GLU A 9 10.15 -1.03 15.94
CA GLU A 9 10.99 -1.60 14.87
C GLU A 9 10.30 -2.80 14.20
N ILE A 10 10.75 -3.10 12.98
CA ILE A 10 10.38 -4.30 12.26
C ILE A 10 11.26 -5.44 12.76
N THR A 11 10.63 -6.51 13.21
CA THR A 11 11.33 -7.65 13.78
C THR A 11 12.02 -8.51 12.72
N ALA A 12 13.06 -9.24 13.12
CA ALA A 12 13.72 -10.20 12.25
C ALA A 12 12.75 -11.29 11.74
N GLN A 13 11.74 -11.66 12.56
CA GLN A 13 10.72 -12.63 12.16
C GLN A 13 9.82 -12.07 11.05
N GLU A 14 9.41 -10.80 11.12
CA GLU A 14 8.60 -10.16 10.07
C GLU A 14 9.36 -10.08 8.75
N LYS A 15 10.64 -9.77 8.78
CA LYS A 15 11.51 -9.80 7.58
C LYS A 15 11.61 -11.21 7.00
N HIS A 16 11.87 -12.20 7.85
CA HIS A 16 11.94 -13.60 7.43
C HIS A 16 10.62 -14.07 6.80
N ASP A 17 9.47 -13.73 7.42
CA ASP A 17 8.15 -14.09 6.93
C ASP A 17 7.87 -13.44 5.57
N PHE A 18 8.26 -12.17 5.37
CA PHE A 18 8.15 -11.51 4.08
C PHE A 18 8.94 -12.22 2.99
N HIS A 19 10.20 -12.54 3.25
CA HIS A 19 11.04 -13.26 2.27
C HIS A 19 10.55 -14.68 1.98
N ARG A 20 9.96 -15.34 2.96
CA ARG A 20 9.38 -16.68 2.79
C ARG A 20 8.06 -16.64 2.02
N ASP A 21 7.15 -15.76 2.40
CA ASP A 21 5.76 -15.76 1.97
C ASP A 21 5.45 -14.76 0.85
N GLY A 22 6.30 -13.75 0.63
CA GLY A 22 6.11 -12.67 -0.34
C GLY A 22 5.20 -11.55 0.14
N ALA A 23 4.70 -11.65 1.37
CA ALA A 23 3.91 -10.62 2.02
C ALA A 23 4.04 -10.73 3.54
N VAL A 24 3.88 -9.60 4.23
CA VAL A 24 3.87 -9.53 5.69
C VAL A 24 2.90 -8.44 6.16
N LEU A 25 2.19 -8.71 7.24
CA LEU A 25 1.34 -7.72 7.89
C LEU A 25 2.09 -7.07 9.06
N LEU A 26 2.41 -5.79 8.92
CA LEU A 26 3.15 -5.00 9.89
C LEU A 26 2.17 -4.22 10.80
N LYS A 27 1.67 -4.86 11.85
CA LYS A 27 0.72 -4.22 12.77
C LYS A 27 1.40 -3.18 13.66
N GLY A 28 0.79 -1.99 13.74
CA GLY A 28 1.17 -0.93 14.68
C GLY A 28 2.58 -0.38 14.49
N VAL A 29 3.15 -0.48 13.29
CA VAL A 29 4.48 0.08 12.99
C VAL A 29 4.42 1.59 12.80
N LEU A 30 3.42 2.07 12.05
CA LEU A 30 3.24 3.51 11.82
C LEU A 30 2.66 4.21 13.04
N ALA A 31 3.15 5.40 13.34
CA ALA A 31 2.59 6.26 14.38
C ALA A 31 1.24 6.84 13.92
N SER A 32 0.34 7.09 14.88
CA SER A 32 -1.05 7.49 14.61
C SER A 32 -1.20 8.78 13.80
N HIS A 33 -0.25 9.71 13.91
CA HIS A 33 -0.32 10.95 13.13
C HIS A 33 -0.19 10.74 11.61
N TRP A 34 0.43 9.63 11.17
CA TRP A 34 0.46 9.24 9.76
C TRP A 34 -0.89 8.75 9.27
N ASN A 35 -1.66 8.08 10.13
CA ASN A 35 -3.04 7.69 9.80
C ASN A 35 -3.93 8.93 9.61
N ALA A 36 -3.77 9.98 10.41
CA ALA A 36 -4.53 11.21 10.26
C ALA A 36 -4.26 11.88 8.89
N LEU A 37 -3.00 11.93 8.43
CA LEU A 37 -2.67 12.43 7.09
C LEU A 37 -3.26 11.56 5.98
N LEU A 38 -3.30 10.24 6.18
CA LEU A 38 -3.93 9.33 5.22
C LEU A 38 -5.44 9.54 5.16
N GLU A 39 -6.12 9.66 6.30
CA GLU A 39 -7.57 9.94 6.39
C GLU A 39 -7.92 11.26 5.70
N GLU A 40 -7.19 12.34 6.01
CA GLU A 40 -7.39 13.65 5.39
C GLU A 40 -7.15 13.61 3.86
N GLY A 41 -6.13 12.88 3.43
CA GLY A 41 -5.85 12.65 2.00
C GLY A 41 -6.95 11.87 1.30
N LEU A 42 -7.53 10.86 1.95
CA LEU A 42 -8.66 10.09 1.44
C LEU A 42 -9.93 10.95 1.32
N GLU A 43 -10.23 11.77 2.32
CA GLU A 43 -11.35 12.72 2.29
C GLU A 43 -11.18 13.73 1.15
N PHE A 44 -9.97 14.27 1.00
CA PHE A 44 -9.65 15.20 -0.08
C PHE A 44 -9.90 14.58 -1.46
N THR A 45 -9.41 13.40 -1.73
CA THR A 45 -9.58 12.74 -3.03
C THR A 45 -11.02 12.33 -3.29
N GLN A 46 -11.79 11.95 -2.27
CA GLN A 46 -13.22 11.68 -2.40
C GLN A 46 -14.02 12.96 -2.73
N ALA A 47 -13.64 14.09 -2.15
CA ALA A 47 -14.24 15.40 -2.43
C ALA A 47 -13.87 15.95 -3.82
N ASN A 48 -12.75 15.49 -4.41
CA ASN A 48 -12.22 15.91 -5.71
C ASN A 48 -12.12 14.72 -6.68
N PRO A 49 -13.23 14.18 -7.15
CA PRO A 49 -13.25 12.92 -7.91
C PRO A 49 -12.71 13.01 -9.34
N ASP A 50 -12.34 14.19 -9.82
CA ASP A 50 -11.88 14.40 -11.20
C ASP A 50 -10.59 13.64 -11.53
N GLY A 51 -9.77 13.28 -10.52
CA GLY A 51 -8.59 12.42 -10.65
C GLY A 51 -8.90 10.92 -10.61
N MET A 52 -10.14 10.54 -10.28
CA MET A 52 -10.51 9.14 -10.06
C MET A 52 -11.09 8.50 -11.32
N SER A 53 -10.49 7.43 -11.79
CA SER A 53 -11.10 6.59 -12.81
C SER A 53 -12.15 5.66 -12.19
N ALA A 54 -13.37 5.68 -12.74
CA ALA A 54 -14.38 4.67 -12.42
C ALA A 54 -14.03 3.35 -13.13
N GLY A 55 -13.86 2.28 -12.40
CA GLY A 55 -13.81 0.94 -12.99
C GLY A 55 -15.13 0.62 -13.68
N VAL A 56 -15.08 0.21 -14.93
CA VAL A 56 -16.25 0.04 -15.81
C VAL A 56 -17.25 -1.03 -15.33
N ALA A 57 -16.85 -1.91 -14.42
CA ALA A 57 -17.71 -3.02 -13.96
C ALA A 57 -17.85 -3.13 -12.43
N MET A 58 -17.20 -2.27 -11.65
CA MET A 58 -17.19 -2.37 -10.19
C MET A 58 -17.36 -0.99 -9.57
N PRO A 59 -17.99 -0.88 -8.40
CA PRO A 59 -18.06 0.39 -7.65
C PRO A 59 -16.70 0.70 -6.99
N LEU A 60 -15.61 0.35 -7.65
CA LEU A 60 -14.24 0.64 -7.28
C LEU A 60 -13.84 1.96 -7.95
N ARG A 61 -13.35 2.89 -7.17
CA ARG A 61 -12.67 4.08 -7.67
C ARG A 61 -11.17 3.94 -7.42
N ILE A 62 -10.39 4.25 -8.43
CA ILE A 62 -8.94 4.24 -8.37
C ILE A 62 -8.45 5.63 -8.71
N ASP A 63 -7.68 6.21 -7.81
CA ASP A 63 -6.92 7.40 -8.07
C ASP A 63 -5.48 7.00 -8.38
N GLN A 64 -5.00 7.42 -9.54
CA GLN A 64 -3.62 7.22 -9.97
C GLN A 64 -2.82 8.46 -9.62
N PHE A 65 -1.72 8.28 -8.87
CA PHE A 65 -0.84 9.35 -8.40
C PHE A 65 -1.55 10.40 -7.52
N PRO A 66 -2.34 9.98 -6.50
CA PRO A 66 -3.09 10.90 -5.66
C PRO A 66 -2.21 11.92 -4.92
N ALA A 67 -0.95 11.61 -4.63
CA ALA A 67 -0.01 12.56 -4.07
C ALA A 67 0.29 13.76 -5.00
N SER A 68 0.03 13.63 -6.30
CA SER A 68 0.26 14.73 -7.25
C SER A 68 -0.72 15.89 -7.11
N HIS A 69 -1.88 15.66 -6.48
CA HIS A 69 -2.94 16.65 -6.31
C HIS A 69 -3.50 16.74 -4.88
N SER A 70 -3.17 15.83 -3.99
CA SER A 70 -3.51 15.87 -2.57
C SER A 70 -2.31 16.29 -1.73
N PRO A 71 -2.32 17.50 -1.11
CA PRO A 71 -1.21 17.96 -0.28
C PRO A 71 -0.89 17.03 0.90
N CYS A 72 -1.91 16.42 1.50
CA CYS A 72 -1.74 15.50 2.64
C CYS A 72 -1.06 14.20 2.21
N LEU A 73 -1.45 13.64 1.05
CA LEU A 73 -0.79 12.44 0.51
C LEU A 73 0.61 12.74 -0.01
N ASP A 74 0.85 13.91 -0.60
CA ASP A 74 2.20 14.35 -0.97
C ASP A 74 3.11 14.47 0.27
N GLN A 75 2.61 15.05 1.34
CA GLN A 75 3.33 15.11 2.61
C GLN A 75 3.59 13.69 3.16
N LEU A 76 2.57 12.82 3.18
CA LEU A 76 2.71 11.43 3.61
C LEU A 76 3.82 10.71 2.84
N MET A 77 3.79 10.80 1.51
CA MET A 77 4.78 10.13 0.65
C MET A 77 6.20 10.65 0.83
N LYS A 78 6.37 11.96 1.08
CA LYS A 78 7.69 12.59 1.22
C LYS A 78 8.30 12.47 2.61
N THR A 79 7.48 12.38 3.65
CA THR A 79 7.98 12.55 5.03
C THR A 79 7.67 11.37 5.95
N SER A 80 6.81 10.43 5.54
CA SER A 80 6.53 9.24 6.35
C SER A 80 7.67 8.21 6.29
N PRO A 81 7.78 7.32 7.29
CA PRO A 81 8.80 6.29 7.31
C PRO A 81 8.47 5.08 6.41
N ILE A 82 7.51 5.19 5.47
CA ILE A 82 7.13 4.06 4.60
C ILE A 82 8.32 3.55 3.77
N ALA A 83 9.15 4.47 3.26
CA ALA A 83 10.34 4.09 2.50
C ALA A 83 11.36 3.32 3.36
N GLU A 84 11.56 3.74 4.62
CA GLU A 84 12.44 3.04 5.56
C GLU A 84 11.86 1.67 5.94
N ILE A 85 10.54 1.57 6.14
CA ILE A 85 9.85 0.31 6.40
C ILE A 85 10.10 -0.67 5.24
N VAL A 86 9.83 -0.24 4.01
CA VAL A 86 10.02 -1.07 2.82
C VAL A 86 11.48 -1.45 2.62
N GLY A 87 12.40 -0.49 2.77
CA GLY A 87 13.84 -0.74 2.70
C GLY A 87 14.33 -1.72 3.75
N SER A 88 13.78 -1.64 4.97
CA SER A 88 14.09 -2.59 6.06
C SER A 88 13.59 -4.00 5.76
N VAL A 89 12.41 -4.13 5.16
CA VAL A 89 11.82 -5.44 4.80
C VAL A 89 12.56 -6.08 3.62
N LEU A 90 12.91 -5.28 2.61
CA LEU A 90 13.68 -5.74 1.44
C LEU A 90 15.17 -5.93 1.73
N GLU A 91 15.67 -5.37 2.85
CA GLU A 91 17.09 -5.30 3.18
C GLU A 91 17.93 -4.64 2.06
N ALA A 92 17.34 -3.64 1.39
CA ALA A 92 17.92 -2.95 0.26
C ALA A 92 17.46 -1.47 0.19
N PRO A 93 18.24 -0.59 -0.46
CA PRO A 93 17.77 0.75 -0.79
C PRO A 93 16.56 0.69 -1.72
N VAL A 94 15.60 1.56 -1.47
CA VAL A 94 14.36 1.62 -2.27
C VAL A 94 14.20 2.98 -2.93
N ARG A 95 13.45 2.99 -4.02
CA ARG A 95 12.97 4.20 -4.68
C ARG A 95 11.46 4.15 -4.78
N PHE A 96 10.83 5.28 -4.54
CA PHE A 96 9.41 5.45 -4.81
C PHE A 96 9.17 5.33 -6.32
N TYR A 97 8.18 4.53 -6.70
CA TYR A 97 7.77 4.34 -8.08
C TYR A 97 6.46 5.03 -8.38
N MET A 98 5.41 4.71 -7.65
CA MET A 98 4.08 5.30 -7.81
C MET A 98 3.24 5.11 -6.55
N ASP A 99 2.21 5.94 -6.42
CA ASP A 99 1.14 5.78 -5.46
C ASP A 99 -0.19 5.56 -6.16
N GLN A 100 -1.07 4.86 -5.48
CA GLN A 100 -2.45 4.62 -5.92
C GLN A 100 -3.35 4.62 -4.70
N MET A 101 -4.55 5.11 -4.86
CA MET A 101 -5.61 4.98 -3.87
C MET A 101 -6.75 4.15 -4.43
N PHE A 102 -7.24 3.23 -3.60
CA PHE A 102 -8.39 2.38 -3.92
C PHE A 102 -9.51 2.71 -2.95
N TYR A 103 -10.66 3.12 -3.49
CA TYR A 103 -11.85 3.35 -2.71
C TYR A 103 -12.95 2.38 -3.10
N LYS A 104 -13.41 1.59 -2.14
CA LYS A 104 -14.56 0.68 -2.28
C LYS A 104 -15.69 1.18 -1.40
N PRO A 105 -16.86 1.57 -1.96
CA PRO A 105 -17.99 2.01 -1.17
C PRO A 105 -18.49 0.92 -0.21
N ALA A 106 -18.95 1.31 0.97
CA ALA A 106 -19.50 0.39 1.95
C ALA A 106 -20.67 -0.45 1.36
N GLY A 107 -20.75 -1.71 1.78
CA GLY A 107 -21.82 -2.63 1.38
C GLY A 107 -21.69 -3.25 0.00
N LYS A 108 -20.63 -2.92 -0.77
CA LYS A 108 -20.38 -3.49 -2.09
C LYS A 108 -18.93 -3.96 -2.18
N VAL A 109 -18.68 -5.18 -1.72
CA VAL A 109 -17.38 -5.82 -1.85
C VAL A 109 -17.37 -6.69 -3.11
N PHE A 110 -16.52 -6.32 -4.06
CA PHE A 110 -16.21 -7.18 -5.20
C PHE A 110 -14.79 -7.69 -5.03
N PRO A 111 -14.59 -9.01 -4.99
CA PRO A 111 -13.26 -9.57 -4.96
C PRO A 111 -12.53 -9.21 -6.25
N SER A 112 -11.28 -8.79 -6.12
CA SER A 112 -10.39 -8.68 -7.27
C SER A 112 -10.00 -10.07 -7.75
N ALA A 113 -9.86 -10.24 -9.06
CA ALA A 113 -9.29 -11.47 -9.59
C ALA A 113 -7.86 -11.67 -9.07
N TRP A 114 -7.45 -12.93 -8.87
CA TRP A 114 -6.08 -13.25 -8.53
C TRP A 114 -5.13 -12.77 -9.65
N HIS A 115 -4.12 -12.03 -9.29
CA HIS A 115 -3.13 -11.49 -10.22
C HIS A 115 -1.80 -11.26 -9.52
N GLN A 116 -0.75 -11.07 -10.31
CA GLN A 116 0.51 -10.50 -9.84
C GLN A 116 0.60 -9.05 -10.31
N ASP A 117 0.99 -8.16 -9.41
CA ASP A 117 1.07 -6.71 -9.70
C ASP A 117 2.09 -6.38 -10.80
N THR A 118 3.13 -7.20 -10.95
CA THR A 118 4.17 -7.03 -11.98
C THR A 118 3.61 -6.93 -13.39
N SER A 119 2.46 -7.56 -13.67
CA SER A 119 1.78 -7.50 -14.97
C SER A 119 1.29 -6.10 -15.35
N TYR A 120 1.19 -5.19 -14.36
CA TYR A 120 0.70 -3.83 -14.56
C TYR A 120 1.80 -2.78 -14.61
N TYR A 121 3.07 -3.18 -14.41
CA TYR A 121 4.18 -2.24 -14.33
C TYR A 121 5.15 -2.38 -15.49
N ASN A 122 5.66 -1.27 -15.95
CA ASN A 122 6.73 -1.20 -16.96
C ASN A 122 8.12 -1.30 -16.31
N ILE A 123 8.28 -2.27 -15.40
CA ILE A 123 9.53 -2.50 -14.68
C ILE A 123 9.83 -3.99 -14.69
N ASP A 124 11.04 -4.34 -15.05
CA ASP A 124 11.57 -5.69 -14.88
C ASP A 124 12.35 -5.80 -13.56
N GLY A 125 12.24 -6.94 -12.91
CA GLY A 125 12.99 -7.25 -11.69
C GLY A 125 12.16 -7.88 -10.59
N HIS A 126 12.85 -8.32 -9.53
CA HIS A 126 12.23 -9.04 -8.42
C HIS A 126 12.13 -8.22 -7.11
N GLN A 127 12.64 -7.00 -7.10
CA GLN A 127 12.67 -6.14 -5.92
C GLN A 127 11.62 -5.02 -6.01
N LEU A 128 10.39 -5.41 -6.31
CA LEU A 128 9.23 -4.52 -6.30
C LEU A 128 8.35 -4.87 -5.12
N VAL A 129 8.00 -3.89 -4.30
CA VAL A 129 7.12 -4.05 -3.15
C VAL A 129 6.02 -3.01 -3.21
N ARG A 130 4.80 -3.44 -2.96
CA ARG A 130 3.66 -2.57 -2.71
C ARG A 130 3.39 -2.50 -1.21
N ALA A 131 3.49 -1.30 -0.65
CA ALA A 131 3.05 -1.03 0.71
C ALA A 131 1.56 -0.64 0.69
N TRP A 132 0.73 -1.46 1.31
CA TRP A 132 -0.69 -1.15 1.53
C TRP A 132 -0.87 -0.52 2.90
N VAL A 133 -1.41 0.69 2.93
CA VAL A 133 -1.73 1.41 4.16
C VAL A 133 -3.22 1.65 4.20
N CYS A 134 -3.88 1.15 5.24
CA CYS A 134 -5.33 1.28 5.43
C CYS A 134 -5.59 2.34 6.50
N ALA A 135 -6.44 3.31 6.20
CA ALA A 135 -6.98 4.25 7.19
C ALA A 135 -8.08 3.57 8.02
N ASP A 136 -8.96 2.84 7.35
CA ASP A 136 -10.08 2.14 7.98
C ASP A 136 -9.69 0.77 8.52
N PRO A 137 -10.33 0.29 9.60
CA PRO A 137 -10.25 -1.11 9.98
C PRO A 137 -10.74 -2.01 8.85
N ALA A 138 -9.89 -2.93 8.40
CA ALA A 138 -10.23 -3.91 7.37
C ALA A 138 -10.56 -5.27 8.02
N PRO A 139 -11.83 -5.64 8.19
CA PRO A 139 -12.21 -6.97 8.65
C PRO A 139 -11.78 -8.03 7.64
N ARG A 140 -11.70 -9.28 8.10
CA ARG A 140 -11.07 -10.36 7.32
C ARG A 140 -11.71 -10.60 5.95
N ASP A 141 -13.00 -10.42 5.85
CA ASP A 141 -13.80 -10.63 4.63
C ASP A 141 -13.60 -9.57 3.54
N VAL A 142 -12.96 -8.43 3.90
CA VAL A 142 -12.62 -7.36 2.95
C VAL A 142 -11.12 -7.06 2.91
N SER A 143 -10.32 -7.80 3.67
CA SER A 143 -8.87 -7.66 3.69
C SER A 143 -8.24 -8.20 2.42
N ILE A 144 -7.02 -7.74 2.13
CA ILE A 144 -6.21 -8.28 1.06
C ILE A 144 -5.85 -9.73 1.37
N GLU A 145 -6.04 -10.60 0.39
CA GLU A 145 -5.61 -12.00 0.46
C GLU A 145 -4.38 -12.21 -0.41
N VAL A 146 -3.44 -13.02 0.06
CA VAL A 146 -2.22 -13.39 -0.65
C VAL A 146 -1.99 -14.89 -0.62
N ILE A 147 -1.51 -15.44 -1.74
CA ILE A 147 -1.06 -16.83 -1.79
C ILE A 147 0.41 -16.85 -1.39
N ARG A 148 0.72 -17.47 -0.25
CA ARG A 148 2.09 -17.53 0.27
C ARG A 148 3.04 -18.16 -0.74
N GLY A 149 4.16 -17.48 -0.98
CA GLY A 149 5.19 -17.95 -1.91
C GLY A 149 4.92 -17.66 -3.38
N SER A 150 3.76 -17.07 -3.73
CA SER A 150 3.40 -16.78 -5.12
C SER A 150 4.33 -15.75 -5.80
N HIS A 151 5.02 -14.92 -5.04
CA HIS A 151 6.02 -13.97 -5.54
C HIS A 151 7.19 -14.65 -6.26
N ARG A 152 7.35 -15.97 -6.09
CA ARG A 152 8.38 -16.78 -6.77
C ARG A 152 7.86 -17.48 -8.03
N TRP A 153 6.58 -17.35 -8.32
CA TRP A 153 6.01 -17.97 -9.51
C TRP A 153 6.37 -17.12 -10.73
N ASN A 154 6.84 -17.80 -11.75
CA ASN A 154 7.12 -17.18 -13.04
C ASN A 154 5.86 -17.21 -13.91
N VAL A 155 4.82 -16.49 -13.46
CA VAL A 155 3.54 -16.35 -14.18
C VAL A 155 3.35 -14.88 -14.51
N THR A 156 2.99 -14.61 -15.75
CA THR A 156 2.68 -13.28 -16.29
C THR A 156 1.27 -13.30 -16.87
#